data_1656e08f1957c6214ee30c952e85a8f6
#
_entry.id   1656e08f1957c6214ee30c952e85a8f6
#
_cell.length_a   1.000
_cell.length_b   1.000
_cell.length_c   1.000
_cell.angle_alpha   90.00
_cell.angle_beta   90.00
_cell.angle_gamma   90.00
#
_symmetry.space_group_name_H-M   'P 1'
#
loop_
_entity.id
_entity.type
_entity.pdbx_description
1 polymer ?
#
loop_
_entity_poly.entity_id
_entity_poly.type
_entity_poly.pdbx_seq_one_letter_code
_entity_poly.pdbx_strand_id
1 'polypeptide(L)'
;MKKTDIIISLILLAGLLTSCIDYDDASRLVNVKVQLSAPSEYLPGAEVGEHEVTIKSMSMERTARTGANGLATFEGCMPDLYDISASWELSGTEYELLTGKTGSANGYVVTANINEQPLTEEQEQAPVVLQAAIADKPALIISKIYSSGSRDANNKTYIPGKYIELYNQSDEAMDISGLYIGLLESSSPQVFSLAQLDEVYGGDRVVVKQVFQIPTDEKFMLAARSSVLIVNSATDHSDVSQYEYDLRQADFEAKSTDSRHENNDAVKALPLVFSTFAAPLTYMNLMQGGPCGIIVFDTDEDITAWEKTYGYGKTTGSLAYLLVPKSVIRDGVDFLKKNNTSGGADVSTKRLFADIDAGYVNISAASGYTGEVVYRKTVGITADGGKILMDTNNSSNDFKVSTTIAPREYDAY
;
A
#
# COMPACT_ATOMS: atom_id res chain seq x y z
N MET A 1 30.61 67.45 -0.35
CA MET A 1 29.30 66.80 -0.08
C MET A 1 28.62 67.64 0.95
N LYS A 2 27.44 68.18 0.61
CA LYS A 2 26.71 69.10 1.49
C LYS A 2 25.91 68.25 2.51
N LYS A 3 25.80 68.75 3.76
CA LYS A 3 25.08 68.05 4.85
C LYS A 3 23.65 67.61 4.48
N THR A 4 23.05 68.21 3.47
CA THR A 4 21.70 67.88 2.95
C THR A 4 21.66 66.51 2.24
N ASP A 5 22.77 66.12 1.58
CA ASP A 5 22.79 64.84 0.84
C ASP A 5 22.89 63.63 1.79
N ILE A 6 23.50 63.82 2.98
CA ILE A 6 23.57 62.79 4.02
C ILE A 6 22.23 62.55 4.70
N ILE A 7 21.43 63.63 4.88
CA ILE A 7 20.09 63.50 5.52
C ILE A 7 19.12 62.79 4.57
N ILE A 8 19.17 63.07 3.26
CA ILE A 8 18.31 62.40 2.28
C ILE A 8 18.70 60.92 2.14
N SER A 9 20.01 60.56 2.16
CA SER A 9 20.43 59.16 2.17
C SER A 9 20.02 58.36 3.42
N LEU A 10 20.01 59.05 4.59
CA LEU A 10 19.56 58.41 5.84
C LEU A 10 18.04 58.18 5.89
N ILE A 11 17.26 59.11 5.31
CA ILE A 11 15.79 58.96 5.23
C ILE A 11 15.41 57.88 4.20
N LEU A 12 16.12 57.71 3.10
CA LEU A 12 15.91 56.62 2.15
C LEU A 12 16.29 55.25 2.75
N LEU A 13 17.32 55.19 3.61
CA LEU A 13 17.72 53.92 4.26
C LEU A 13 16.77 53.53 5.41
N ALA A 14 16.15 54.51 6.08
CA ALA A 14 15.12 54.27 7.11
C ALA A 14 13.80 53.79 6.51
N GLY A 15 13.47 54.15 5.26
CA GLY A 15 12.26 53.73 4.57
C GLY A 15 12.32 52.26 4.03
N LEU A 16 13.52 51.65 3.99
CA LEU A 16 13.68 50.25 3.56
C LEU A 16 13.65 49.24 4.72
N LEU A 17 13.51 49.68 5.97
CA LEU A 17 13.46 48.81 7.15
C LEU A 17 12.04 48.67 7.75
N THR A 18 11.02 49.26 7.14
CA THR A 18 9.63 49.01 7.47
C THR A 18 8.94 48.14 6.39
N SER A 19 9.63 47.10 5.90
CA SER A 19 8.90 45.93 5.45
C SER A 19 8.38 45.27 6.73
N CYS A 20 7.21 45.71 7.21
CA CYS A 20 6.40 44.91 8.07
C CYS A 20 6.22 43.56 7.33
N ILE A 21 6.90 42.53 7.81
CA ILE A 21 6.41 41.19 7.61
C ILE A 21 5.08 41.21 8.35
N ASP A 22 3.98 41.24 7.60
CA ASP A 22 2.66 41.03 8.13
C ASP A 22 2.64 39.63 8.75
N TYR A 23 2.81 39.54 10.06
CA TYR A 23 2.63 38.33 10.85
C TYR A 23 1.15 37.93 10.96
N ASP A 24 0.24 38.55 10.22
CA ASP A 24 -1.18 38.23 10.18
C ASP A 24 -1.50 36.99 9.29
N ASP A 25 -0.49 36.37 8.63
CA ASP A 25 -0.59 35.06 7.97
C ASP A 25 -0.21 33.91 8.89
N ALA A 26 -0.38 34.00 10.20
CA ALA A 26 -0.45 32.84 11.05
C ALA A 26 -1.68 32.04 10.62
N SER A 27 -1.48 30.90 9.95
CA SER A 27 -2.56 30.03 9.50
C SER A 27 -3.55 29.81 10.63
N ARG A 28 -4.76 30.34 10.47
CA ARG A 28 -5.83 30.20 11.46
C ARG A 28 -6.11 28.70 11.64
N LEU A 29 -6.14 28.24 12.89
CA LEU A 29 -6.57 26.87 13.19
C LEU A 29 -8.04 26.69 12.79
N VAL A 30 -8.36 25.55 12.20
CA VAL A 30 -9.70 25.20 11.71
C VAL A 30 -10.33 24.11 12.55
N ASN A 31 -11.66 24.14 12.69
CA ASN A 31 -12.42 23.08 13.33
C ASN A 31 -13.10 22.26 12.24
N VAL A 32 -12.75 21.00 12.14
CA VAL A 32 -13.18 20.10 11.06
C VAL A 32 -14.16 19.09 11.59
N LYS A 33 -15.22 18.84 10.81
CA LYS A 33 -16.18 17.76 11.04
C LYS A 33 -16.00 16.70 9.97
N VAL A 34 -15.98 15.44 10.39
CA VAL A 34 -15.94 14.29 9.50
C VAL A 34 -17.22 13.48 9.71
N GLN A 35 -18.00 13.31 8.65
CA GLN A 35 -19.21 12.50 8.64
C GLN A 35 -18.86 11.11 8.10
N LEU A 36 -18.74 10.13 8.96
CA LEU A 36 -18.62 8.74 8.59
C LEU A 36 -19.96 8.23 8.07
N SER A 37 -19.98 7.73 6.84
CA SER A 37 -21.16 7.21 6.16
C SER A 37 -21.10 5.68 6.09
N ALA A 38 -22.25 5.04 6.31
CA ALA A 38 -22.38 3.57 6.28
C ALA A 38 -21.97 3.00 4.92
N PRO A 39 -21.44 1.76 4.89
CA PRO A 39 -21.30 1.00 3.65
C PRO A 39 -22.61 0.91 2.87
N SER A 40 -22.53 0.91 1.55
CA SER A 40 -23.70 0.80 0.67
C SER A 40 -24.47 -0.51 0.83
N GLU A 41 -23.80 -1.55 1.35
CA GLU A 41 -24.33 -2.89 1.60
C GLU A 41 -25.22 -2.96 2.83
N TYR A 42 -25.15 -1.95 3.73
CA TYR A 42 -26.00 -1.93 4.93
C TYR A 42 -27.46 -1.78 4.56
N LEU A 43 -28.32 -2.47 5.31
CA LEU A 43 -29.78 -2.34 5.18
C LEU A 43 -30.21 -0.89 5.42
N PRO A 44 -31.28 -0.42 4.74
CA PRO A 44 -31.83 0.91 4.97
C PRO A 44 -32.16 1.16 6.44
N GLY A 45 -31.57 2.19 7.01
CA GLY A 45 -31.75 2.57 8.41
C GLY A 45 -30.78 1.91 9.39
N ALA A 46 -29.86 1.07 8.94
CA ALA A 46 -28.77 0.60 9.78
C ALA A 46 -27.81 1.78 10.06
N GLU A 47 -27.46 1.96 11.33
CA GLU A 47 -26.54 3.02 11.76
C GLU A 47 -25.10 2.58 11.62
N VAL A 48 -24.19 3.53 11.34
CA VAL A 48 -22.75 3.26 11.31
C VAL A 48 -22.24 2.86 12.71
N GLY A 49 -22.82 3.45 13.74
CA GLY A 49 -22.35 3.30 15.11
C GLY A 49 -21.23 4.28 15.49
N GLU A 50 -20.64 4.04 16.65
CA GLU A 50 -19.58 4.88 17.19
C GLU A 50 -18.21 4.26 16.89
N HIS A 51 -17.46 4.85 15.93
CA HIS A 51 -16.13 4.40 15.52
C HIS A 51 -15.09 5.50 15.68
N GLU A 52 -13.84 5.11 15.81
CA GLU A 52 -12.70 6.01 15.83
C GLU A 52 -12.39 6.46 14.41
N VAL A 53 -12.27 7.78 14.23
CA VAL A 53 -11.78 8.42 13.00
C VAL A 53 -10.43 9.03 13.28
N THR A 54 -9.46 8.78 12.43
CA THR A 54 -8.11 9.34 12.49
C THR A 54 -7.93 10.36 11.38
N ILE A 55 -7.34 11.52 11.70
CA ILE A 55 -6.80 12.46 10.72
C ILE A 55 -5.28 12.53 10.91
N LYS A 56 -4.54 12.45 9.82
CA LYS A 56 -3.08 12.39 9.82
C LYS A 56 -2.49 13.27 8.73
N SER A 57 -1.57 14.16 9.09
CA SER A 57 -0.71 14.91 8.16
C SER A 57 0.77 14.59 8.42
N MET A 58 1.67 15.23 7.70
CA MET A 58 3.11 15.10 7.97
C MET A 58 3.52 15.55 9.38
N SER A 59 2.77 16.47 9.99
CA SER A 59 3.11 17.11 11.26
C SER A 59 2.24 16.68 12.43
N MET A 60 1.11 16.02 12.18
CA MET A 60 0.08 15.78 13.19
C MET A 60 -0.71 14.50 12.90
N GLU A 61 -1.01 13.75 13.96
CA GLU A 61 -2.00 12.68 13.95
C GLU A 61 -2.95 12.87 15.12
N ARG A 62 -4.26 12.81 14.87
CA ARG A 62 -5.31 12.91 15.88
C ARG A 62 -6.42 11.92 15.61
N THR A 63 -7.07 11.49 16.69
CA THR A 63 -8.24 10.62 16.64
C THR A 63 -9.42 11.28 17.33
N ALA A 64 -10.63 11.00 16.86
CA ALA A 64 -11.87 11.37 17.49
C ALA A 64 -12.92 10.27 17.27
N ARG A 65 -13.76 10.03 18.27
CA ARG A 65 -14.84 9.04 18.16
C ARG A 65 -16.09 9.69 17.58
N THR A 66 -16.73 9.01 16.62
CA THR A 66 -18.02 9.47 16.09
C THR A 66 -19.11 9.31 17.15
N GLY A 67 -20.11 10.20 17.11
CA GLY A 67 -21.38 9.97 17.82
C GLY A 67 -22.24 8.93 17.06
N ALA A 68 -23.40 8.57 17.63
CA ALA A 68 -24.34 7.65 17.00
C ALA A 68 -24.78 8.05 15.58
N ASN A 69 -24.75 9.33 15.27
CA ASN A 69 -25.02 9.89 13.93
C ASN A 69 -23.81 9.80 12.97
N GLY A 70 -22.71 9.18 13.37
CA GLY A 70 -21.50 9.04 12.56
C GLY A 70 -20.64 10.31 12.45
N LEU A 71 -20.89 11.36 13.25
CA LEU A 71 -20.15 12.63 13.19
C LEU A 71 -19.00 12.65 14.19
N ALA A 72 -17.77 12.86 13.71
CA ALA A 72 -16.58 13.17 14.50
C ALA A 72 -16.21 14.65 14.35
N THR A 73 -15.64 15.27 15.41
CA THR A 73 -15.20 16.68 15.39
C THR A 73 -13.76 16.79 15.86
N PHE A 74 -12.96 17.53 15.11
CA PHE A 74 -11.56 17.83 15.38
C PHE A 74 -11.40 19.34 15.53
N GLU A 75 -11.02 19.79 16.72
CA GLU A 75 -10.85 21.21 17.01
C GLU A 75 -9.39 21.64 16.85
N GLY A 76 -9.17 22.84 16.32
CA GLY A 76 -7.85 23.46 16.25
C GLY A 76 -6.85 22.68 15.38
N CYS A 77 -7.26 22.22 14.21
CA CYS A 77 -6.38 21.63 13.21
C CYS A 77 -5.62 22.72 12.47
N MET A 78 -4.35 22.46 12.14
CA MET A 78 -3.61 23.33 11.21
C MET A 78 -4.12 23.07 9.79
N PRO A 79 -4.32 24.11 8.97
CA PRO A 79 -4.59 23.93 7.55
C PRO A 79 -3.46 23.14 6.88
N ASP A 80 -3.77 21.97 6.33
CA ASP A 80 -2.79 21.04 5.71
C ASP A 80 -3.54 20.00 4.86
N LEU A 81 -2.81 19.11 4.21
CA LEU A 81 -3.33 17.90 3.59
C LEU A 81 -3.34 16.77 4.62
N TYR A 82 -4.51 16.15 4.79
CA TYR A 82 -4.70 15.07 5.75
C TYR A 82 -5.16 13.79 5.06
N ASP A 83 -4.59 12.68 5.47
CA ASP A 83 -5.21 11.38 5.29
C ASP A 83 -6.24 11.20 6.40
N ILE A 84 -7.48 10.91 6.03
CA ILE A 84 -8.59 10.69 6.95
C ILE A 84 -9.02 9.25 6.84
N SER A 85 -9.06 8.52 7.95
CA SER A 85 -9.40 7.11 7.94
C SER A 85 -10.23 6.68 9.14
N ALA A 86 -11.02 5.63 8.95
CA ALA A 86 -11.68 4.84 9.98
C ALA A 86 -11.67 3.37 9.57
N SER A 87 -11.54 2.45 10.54
CA SER A 87 -11.69 1.03 10.28
C SER A 87 -12.19 0.30 11.50
N TRP A 88 -12.96 -0.78 11.27
CA TRP A 88 -13.44 -1.70 12.31
C TRP A 88 -13.71 -3.07 11.72
N GLU A 89 -13.78 -4.06 12.57
CA GLU A 89 -14.11 -5.43 12.17
C GLU A 89 -15.59 -5.72 12.38
N LEU A 90 -16.15 -6.59 11.54
CA LEU A 90 -17.46 -7.21 11.71
C LEU A 90 -17.28 -8.73 11.76
N SER A 91 -17.89 -9.36 12.74
CA SER A 91 -18.11 -10.81 12.69
C SER A 91 -19.09 -11.18 11.58
N GLY A 92 -19.09 -12.44 11.14
CA GLY A 92 -20.09 -12.92 10.18
C GLY A 92 -21.53 -12.66 10.64
N THR A 93 -21.82 -12.81 11.94
CA THR A 93 -23.15 -12.55 12.50
C THR A 93 -23.54 -11.07 12.45
N GLU A 94 -22.61 -10.16 12.77
CA GLU A 94 -22.84 -8.71 12.65
C GLU A 94 -23.06 -8.31 11.20
N TYR A 95 -22.26 -8.87 10.28
CA TYR A 95 -22.44 -8.68 8.84
C TYR A 95 -23.85 -9.11 8.38
N GLU A 96 -24.30 -10.32 8.78
CA GLU A 96 -25.65 -10.81 8.46
C GLU A 96 -26.74 -9.86 8.98
N LEU A 97 -26.57 -9.36 10.21
CA LEU A 97 -27.52 -8.44 10.82
C LEU A 97 -27.58 -7.09 10.08
N LEU A 98 -26.44 -6.57 9.67
CA LEU A 98 -26.33 -5.25 9.06
C LEU A 98 -26.67 -5.25 7.56
N THR A 99 -26.42 -6.37 6.84
CA THR A 99 -26.57 -6.44 5.39
C THR A 99 -27.71 -7.35 4.92
N GLY A 100 -28.18 -8.27 5.77
CA GLY A 100 -29.12 -9.33 5.40
C GLY A 100 -28.52 -10.42 4.50
N LYS A 101 -27.21 -10.46 4.32
CA LYS A 101 -26.47 -11.45 3.52
C LYS A 101 -25.78 -12.45 4.44
N THR A 102 -25.54 -13.68 3.96
CA THR A 102 -24.80 -14.70 4.73
C THR A 102 -23.36 -14.24 4.99
N GLY A 103 -22.93 -14.33 6.25
CA GLY A 103 -21.62 -13.89 6.68
C GLY A 103 -20.53 -14.95 6.54
N SER A 104 -19.30 -14.51 6.35
CA SER A 104 -18.09 -15.34 6.36
C SER A 104 -17.66 -15.68 7.79
N ALA A 105 -17.13 -16.88 7.99
CA ALA A 105 -16.57 -17.30 9.28
C ALA A 105 -15.32 -16.47 9.66
N ASN A 106 -14.57 -15.95 8.69
CA ASN A 106 -13.41 -15.12 8.93
C ASN A 106 -13.77 -13.67 9.32
N GLY A 107 -15.05 -13.28 9.15
CA GLY A 107 -15.50 -11.91 9.37
C GLY A 107 -15.10 -10.96 8.23
N TYR A 108 -15.27 -9.68 8.49
CA TYR A 108 -15.08 -8.60 7.53
C TYR A 108 -14.32 -7.46 8.16
N VAL A 109 -13.65 -6.66 7.33
CA VAL A 109 -13.13 -5.35 7.69
C VAL A 109 -13.99 -4.28 7.00
N VAL A 110 -14.43 -3.29 7.77
CA VAL A 110 -15.02 -2.08 7.22
C VAL A 110 -13.96 -1.00 7.26
N THR A 111 -13.70 -0.38 6.14
CA THR A 111 -12.72 0.69 6.03
C THR A 111 -13.31 1.90 5.33
N ALA A 112 -12.87 3.09 5.73
CA ALA A 112 -13.19 4.35 5.10
C ALA A 112 -11.91 5.18 5.03
N ASN A 113 -11.59 5.75 3.87
CA ASN A 113 -10.34 6.48 3.70
C ASN A 113 -10.46 7.59 2.65
N ILE A 114 -9.86 8.73 2.94
CA ILE A 114 -9.59 9.81 1.98
C ILE A 114 -8.13 10.18 2.14
N ASN A 115 -7.38 10.14 1.05
CA ASN A 115 -5.98 10.54 1.06
C ASN A 115 -5.84 12.00 0.65
N GLU A 116 -4.91 12.71 1.28
CA GLU A 116 -4.54 14.09 0.96
C GLU A 116 -5.74 15.07 0.88
N GLN A 117 -6.71 14.90 1.77
CA GLN A 117 -7.84 15.83 1.90
C GLN A 117 -7.35 17.18 2.42
N PRO A 118 -7.54 18.30 1.69
CA PRO A 118 -7.29 19.61 2.21
C PRO A 118 -8.24 19.89 3.37
N LEU A 119 -7.71 20.27 4.53
CA LEU A 119 -8.48 20.79 5.65
C LEU A 119 -8.14 22.27 5.80
N THR A 120 -9.04 23.12 5.33
CA THR A 120 -8.93 24.57 5.31
C THR A 120 -10.18 25.20 5.94
N GLU A 121 -10.30 26.53 5.94
CA GLU A 121 -11.49 27.22 6.43
C GLU A 121 -12.78 26.81 5.68
N GLU A 122 -12.67 26.32 4.45
CA GLU A 122 -13.83 25.84 3.68
C GLU A 122 -14.49 24.62 4.32
N GLN A 123 -13.70 23.71 4.91
CA GLN A 123 -14.18 22.49 5.55
C GLN A 123 -14.81 22.74 6.94
N GLU A 124 -14.72 23.97 7.48
CA GLU A 124 -15.50 24.35 8.67
C GLU A 124 -17.01 24.46 8.37
N GLN A 125 -17.37 24.74 7.10
CA GLN A 125 -18.75 25.01 6.68
C GLN A 125 -19.57 23.74 6.47
N ALA A 126 -18.93 22.65 6.03
CA ALA A 126 -19.58 21.37 5.77
C ALA A 126 -18.69 20.20 6.22
N PRO A 127 -19.26 19.11 6.75
CA PRO A 127 -18.50 17.93 7.10
C PRO A 127 -17.80 17.32 5.86
N VAL A 128 -16.57 16.84 6.05
CA VAL A 128 -15.92 15.94 5.09
C VAL A 128 -16.64 14.59 5.18
N VAL A 129 -17.17 14.12 4.07
CA VAL A 129 -17.88 12.82 4.02
C VAL A 129 -16.87 11.69 3.81
N LEU A 130 -16.77 10.82 4.80
CA LEU A 130 -15.91 9.64 4.79
C LEU A 130 -16.77 8.40 4.54
N GLN A 131 -16.81 7.93 3.30
CA GLN A 131 -17.63 6.78 2.88
C GLN A 131 -16.96 5.47 3.26
N ALA A 132 -17.64 4.63 4.03
CA ALA A 132 -17.16 3.31 4.39
C ALA A 132 -17.50 2.26 3.31
N ALA A 133 -16.64 1.26 3.19
CA ALA A 133 -16.81 0.08 2.35
C ALA A 133 -16.49 -1.18 3.17
N ILE A 134 -17.10 -2.31 2.82
CA ILE A 134 -16.85 -3.62 3.44
C ILE A 134 -15.91 -4.42 2.54
N ALA A 135 -14.91 -5.05 3.14
CA ALA A 135 -14.04 -6.03 2.50
C ALA A 135 -14.04 -7.34 3.30
N ASP A 136 -13.88 -8.47 2.62
CA ASP A 136 -13.62 -9.76 3.27
C ASP A 136 -12.30 -9.69 4.03
N LYS A 137 -12.24 -10.32 5.21
CA LYS A 137 -10.98 -10.45 5.95
C LYS A 137 -10.22 -11.66 5.42
N PRO A 138 -9.12 -11.46 4.68
CA PRO A 138 -8.38 -12.56 4.10
C PRO A 138 -7.64 -13.34 5.18
N ALA A 139 -7.64 -14.67 5.07
CA ALA A 139 -6.82 -15.53 5.93
C ALA A 139 -5.33 -15.48 5.52
N LEU A 140 -5.04 -15.23 4.24
CA LEU A 140 -3.70 -15.07 3.70
C LEU A 140 -3.49 -13.62 3.25
N ILE A 141 -2.42 -13.00 3.76
CA ILE A 141 -2.12 -11.59 3.49
C ILE A 141 -0.70 -11.40 2.98
N ILE A 142 -0.48 -10.34 2.21
CA ILE A 142 0.85 -9.83 1.89
C ILE A 142 1.39 -9.16 3.15
N SER A 143 2.41 -9.75 3.74
CA SER A 143 2.93 -9.29 5.04
C SER A 143 4.21 -8.49 4.93
N LYS A 144 5.01 -8.69 3.86
CA LYS A 144 6.29 -8.01 3.70
C LYS A 144 6.68 -7.84 2.24
N ILE A 145 7.27 -6.69 1.91
CA ILE A 145 7.78 -6.36 0.58
C ILE A 145 9.16 -5.72 0.73
N TYR A 146 10.20 -6.41 0.28
CA TYR A 146 11.54 -5.86 0.12
C TYR A 146 11.81 -5.60 -1.35
N SER A 147 11.42 -4.43 -1.82
CA SER A 147 11.62 -4.01 -3.21
C SER A 147 12.78 -3.02 -3.37
N SER A 148 13.19 -2.36 -2.29
CA SER A 148 14.14 -1.25 -2.34
C SER A 148 15.50 -1.64 -2.93
N GLY A 149 15.97 -2.87 -2.66
CA GLY A 149 17.36 -3.22 -2.85
C GLY A 149 18.30 -2.38 -1.98
N SER A 150 19.58 -2.56 -2.14
CA SER A 150 20.60 -1.89 -1.31
C SER A 150 21.78 -1.38 -2.14
N ARG A 151 22.83 -0.95 -1.45
CA ARG A 151 24.14 -0.61 -2.04
C ARG A 151 25.22 -1.40 -1.32
N ASP A 152 26.17 -1.91 -2.09
CA ASP A 152 27.36 -2.56 -1.54
C ASP A 152 28.35 -1.55 -0.92
N ALA A 153 29.43 -2.04 -0.34
CA ALA A 153 30.47 -1.23 0.28
C ALA A 153 31.15 -0.23 -0.69
N ASN A 154 31.03 -0.45 -1.99
CA ASN A 154 31.54 0.43 -3.06
C ASN A 154 30.46 1.37 -3.59
N ASN A 155 29.30 1.46 -2.91
CA ASN A 155 28.15 2.26 -3.33
C ASN A 155 27.49 1.79 -4.65
N LYS A 156 27.78 0.56 -5.12
CA LYS A 156 27.15 -0.04 -6.29
C LYS A 156 25.77 -0.57 -5.91
N THR A 157 24.80 -0.34 -6.78
CA THR A 157 23.41 -0.77 -6.58
C THR A 157 23.27 -2.30 -6.61
N TYR A 158 22.46 -2.84 -5.71
CA TYR A 158 22.20 -4.25 -5.56
C TYR A 158 20.70 -4.55 -5.50
N ILE A 159 20.25 -5.53 -6.28
CA ILE A 159 18.82 -5.87 -6.41
C ILE A 159 18.49 -7.36 -6.26
N PRO A 160 19.45 -8.32 -6.27
CA PRO A 160 19.12 -9.74 -6.25
C PRO A 160 18.40 -10.20 -4.97
N GLY A 161 18.73 -9.61 -3.83
CA GLY A 161 18.15 -9.95 -2.52
C GLY A 161 16.69 -9.54 -2.31
N LYS A 162 15.97 -9.10 -3.36
CA LYS A 162 14.55 -8.71 -3.25
C LYS A 162 13.65 -9.89 -2.99
N TYR A 163 12.64 -9.67 -2.12
CA TYR A 163 11.69 -10.69 -1.72
C TYR A 163 10.31 -10.13 -1.36
N ILE A 164 9.34 -11.03 -1.25
CA ILE A 164 8.04 -10.81 -0.66
C ILE A 164 7.73 -11.91 0.35
N GLU A 165 6.88 -11.63 1.32
CA GLU A 165 6.31 -12.64 2.20
C GLU A 165 4.80 -12.57 2.20
N LEU A 166 4.17 -13.75 2.14
CA LEU A 166 2.76 -13.91 2.43
C LEU A 166 2.63 -14.57 3.81
N TYR A 167 1.62 -14.22 4.56
CA TYR A 167 1.42 -14.69 5.93
C TYR A 167 0.03 -15.31 6.11
N ASN A 168 0.00 -16.51 6.66
CA ASN A 168 -1.24 -17.16 7.06
C ASN A 168 -1.70 -16.58 8.41
N GLN A 169 -2.73 -15.72 8.41
CA GLN A 169 -3.31 -15.11 9.61
C GLN A 169 -4.30 -16.04 10.34
N SER A 170 -4.64 -17.19 9.78
CA SER A 170 -5.60 -18.12 10.39
C SER A 170 -4.93 -19.02 11.45
N ASP A 171 -5.75 -19.66 12.26
CA ASP A 171 -5.32 -20.62 13.28
C ASP A 171 -5.16 -22.05 12.71
N GLU A 172 -5.36 -22.22 11.41
CA GLU A 172 -5.25 -23.50 10.72
C GLU A 172 -4.24 -23.44 9.57
N ALA A 173 -3.63 -24.58 9.25
CA ALA A 173 -2.80 -24.69 8.07
C ALA A 173 -3.67 -24.60 6.81
N MET A 174 -3.20 -23.86 5.80
CA MET A 174 -3.88 -23.69 4.53
C MET A 174 -3.07 -24.19 3.35
N ASP A 175 -3.71 -24.77 2.36
CA ASP A 175 -3.11 -25.10 1.07
C ASP A 175 -3.04 -23.83 0.21
N ILE A 176 -1.84 -23.41 -0.15
CA ILE A 176 -1.60 -22.24 -1.03
C ILE A 176 -1.11 -22.65 -2.41
N SER A 177 -1.15 -23.96 -2.74
CA SER A 177 -0.79 -24.47 -4.07
C SER A 177 -1.70 -23.86 -5.14
N GLY A 178 -1.14 -23.41 -6.23
CA GLY A 178 -1.90 -22.79 -7.32
C GLY A 178 -2.17 -21.30 -7.16
N LEU A 179 -1.93 -20.74 -5.97
CA LEU A 179 -2.13 -19.30 -5.71
C LEU A 179 -1.30 -18.45 -6.68
N TYR A 180 -1.89 -17.38 -7.18
CA TYR A 180 -1.23 -16.43 -8.07
C TYR A 180 -0.74 -15.19 -7.33
N ILE A 181 0.41 -14.69 -7.77
CA ILE A 181 1.03 -13.45 -7.29
C ILE A 181 1.17 -12.52 -8.47
N GLY A 182 0.40 -11.43 -8.48
CA GLY A 182 0.39 -10.43 -9.54
C GLY A 182 1.19 -9.20 -9.15
N LEU A 183 2.17 -8.82 -9.97
CA LEU A 183 2.88 -7.55 -9.84
C LEU A 183 2.16 -6.51 -10.69
N LEU A 184 1.69 -5.43 -10.06
CA LEU A 184 0.97 -4.35 -10.74
C LEU A 184 1.86 -3.66 -11.79
N GLU A 185 1.23 -3.05 -12.79
CA GLU A 185 1.94 -2.23 -13.76
C GLU A 185 2.73 -1.12 -13.05
N SER A 186 3.85 -0.71 -13.60
CA SER A 186 4.79 0.24 -12.97
C SER A 186 5.18 1.39 -13.89
N SER A 187 4.36 1.66 -14.90
CA SER A 187 4.59 2.73 -15.88
C SER A 187 4.43 4.12 -15.25
N SER A 188 5.14 5.10 -15.82
CA SER A 188 4.95 6.50 -15.49
C SER A 188 4.92 7.31 -16.82
N PRO A 189 3.79 7.89 -17.20
CA PRO A 189 2.49 7.81 -16.52
C PRO A 189 1.92 6.39 -16.48
N GLN A 190 0.90 6.18 -15.63
CA GLN A 190 0.18 4.92 -15.50
C GLN A 190 -0.44 4.46 -16.81
N VAL A 191 -0.62 3.16 -16.94
CA VAL A 191 -1.33 2.54 -18.07
C VAL A 191 -2.80 2.94 -18.08
N PHE A 192 -3.41 2.97 -16.88
CA PHE A 192 -4.73 3.52 -16.57
C PHE A 192 -4.67 4.25 -15.22
N SER A 193 -5.40 5.34 -15.09
CA SER A 193 -5.81 5.82 -13.76
C SER A 193 -7.01 5.01 -13.26
N LEU A 194 -7.30 5.06 -11.94
CA LEU A 194 -8.49 4.39 -11.38
C LEU A 194 -9.78 4.90 -12.01
N ALA A 195 -9.90 6.20 -12.27
CA ALA A 195 -11.06 6.78 -12.97
C ALA A 195 -11.23 6.22 -14.38
N GLN A 196 -10.14 5.98 -15.11
CA GLN A 196 -10.18 5.38 -16.43
C GLN A 196 -10.52 3.89 -16.40
N LEU A 197 -10.07 3.16 -15.37
CA LEU A 197 -10.48 1.77 -15.15
C LEU A 197 -11.97 1.68 -14.80
N ASP A 198 -12.48 2.62 -14.02
CA ASP A 198 -13.90 2.71 -13.70
C ASP A 198 -14.73 3.02 -14.96
N GLU A 199 -14.31 4.00 -15.76
CA GLU A 199 -14.97 4.38 -17.03
C GLU A 199 -15.07 3.20 -18.01
N VAL A 200 -13.98 2.43 -18.18
CA VAL A 200 -13.90 1.39 -19.21
C VAL A 200 -14.42 0.03 -18.73
N TYR A 201 -14.16 -0.31 -17.47
CA TYR A 201 -14.40 -1.65 -16.90
C TYR A 201 -15.32 -1.64 -15.67
N GLY A 202 -15.92 -0.49 -15.33
CA GLY A 202 -16.78 -0.36 -14.13
C GLY A 202 -16.01 -0.60 -12.84
N GLY A 203 -14.70 -0.30 -12.80
CA GLY A 203 -13.87 -0.52 -11.65
C GLY A 203 -13.60 -2.00 -11.28
N ASP A 204 -13.85 -2.94 -12.22
CA ASP A 204 -13.77 -4.39 -11.96
C ASP A 204 -12.46 -5.03 -12.46
N ARG A 205 -11.45 -4.24 -12.76
CA ARG A 205 -10.17 -4.74 -13.28
C ARG A 205 -8.97 -4.08 -12.59
N VAL A 206 -7.90 -4.88 -12.47
CA VAL A 206 -6.57 -4.44 -12.04
C VAL A 206 -5.55 -4.75 -13.12
N VAL A 207 -4.63 -3.82 -13.39
CA VAL A 207 -3.62 -3.94 -14.46
C VAL A 207 -2.33 -4.53 -13.93
N VAL A 208 -1.92 -5.68 -14.48
CA VAL A 208 -0.79 -6.47 -14.00
C VAL A 208 0.26 -6.65 -15.08
N LYS A 209 1.54 -6.51 -14.72
CA LYS A 209 2.69 -6.67 -15.63
C LYS A 209 3.33 -8.06 -15.60
N GLN A 210 3.27 -8.74 -14.47
CA GLN A 210 3.77 -10.11 -14.29
C GLN A 210 2.86 -10.88 -13.35
N VAL A 211 2.67 -12.16 -13.62
CA VAL A 211 1.98 -13.10 -12.74
C VAL A 211 2.86 -14.33 -12.53
N PHE A 212 3.07 -14.66 -11.29
CA PHE A 212 3.71 -15.89 -10.84
C PHE A 212 2.67 -16.80 -10.20
N GLN A 213 2.96 -18.11 -10.13
CA GLN A 213 2.07 -19.08 -9.51
C GLN A 213 2.84 -19.98 -8.55
N ILE A 214 2.29 -20.18 -7.35
CA ILE A 214 2.75 -21.25 -6.45
C ILE A 214 2.54 -22.59 -7.17
N PRO A 215 3.57 -23.47 -7.26
CA PRO A 215 3.46 -24.73 -7.98
C PRO A 215 2.30 -25.60 -7.51
N THR A 216 1.74 -26.39 -8.44
CA THR A 216 0.59 -27.29 -8.19
C THR A 216 0.96 -28.77 -8.24
N ASP A 217 2.22 -29.09 -8.51
CA ASP A 217 2.74 -30.46 -8.62
C ASP A 217 2.67 -31.23 -7.29
N GLU A 218 2.72 -30.52 -6.19
CA GLU A 218 2.48 -31.03 -4.84
C GLU A 218 1.81 -29.97 -3.97
N LYS A 219 1.10 -30.39 -2.94
CA LYS A 219 0.48 -29.48 -1.99
C LYS A 219 1.53 -28.72 -1.16
N PHE A 220 1.37 -27.42 -1.06
CA PHE A 220 2.14 -26.59 -0.17
C PHE A 220 1.25 -26.09 0.98
N MET A 221 1.34 -26.80 2.12
CA MET A 221 0.59 -26.45 3.33
C MET A 221 1.33 -25.39 4.12
N LEU A 222 0.86 -24.16 4.08
CA LEU A 222 1.37 -23.07 4.91
C LEU A 222 0.78 -23.18 6.31
N ALA A 223 1.63 -23.42 7.30
CA ALA A 223 1.20 -23.60 8.69
C ALA A 223 0.45 -22.36 9.23
N ALA A 224 -0.39 -22.54 10.23
CA ALA A 224 -1.02 -21.45 10.96
C ALA A 224 0.03 -20.45 11.47
N ARG A 225 -0.29 -19.16 11.39
CA ARG A 225 0.55 -18.07 11.92
C ARG A 225 2.01 -18.11 11.42
N SER A 226 2.23 -18.53 10.18
CA SER A 226 3.54 -18.58 9.56
C SER A 226 3.58 -17.89 8.20
N SER A 227 4.79 -17.58 7.72
CA SER A 227 4.98 -16.95 6.41
C SER A 227 5.62 -17.88 5.40
N VAL A 228 5.31 -17.65 4.13
CA VAL A 228 6.03 -18.17 2.96
C VAL A 228 6.93 -17.07 2.41
N LEU A 229 8.22 -17.37 2.25
CA LEU A 229 9.23 -16.45 1.72
C LEU A 229 9.51 -16.72 0.24
N ILE A 230 9.30 -15.73 -0.59
CA ILE A 230 9.44 -15.79 -2.06
C ILE A 230 10.48 -14.77 -2.50
N VAL A 231 11.53 -15.23 -3.17
CA VAL A 231 12.72 -14.43 -3.45
C VAL A 231 13.08 -14.37 -4.94
N ASN A 232 13.87 -13.37 -5.31
CA ASN A 232 14.45 -13.28 -6.66
C ASN A 232 15.72 -14.14 -6.82
N SER A 233 16.48 -14.33 -5.74
CA SER A 233 17.70 -15.13 -5.72
C SER A 233 17.84 -15.75 -4.33
N ALA A 234 17.76 -17.07 -4.24
CA ALA A 234 17.78 -17.81 -3.00
C ALA A 234 19.22 -18.15 -2.57
N THR A 235 20.10 -17.15 -2.56
CA THR A 235 21.51 -17.28 -2.16
C THR A 235 21.80 -16.50 -0.89
N ASP A 236 23.03 -16.53 -0.41
CA ASP A 236 23.46 -15.72 0.73
C ASP A 236 23.87 -14.33 0.23
N HIS A 237 23.16 -13.31 0.65
CA HIS A 237 23.41 -11.91 0.30
C HIS A 237 24.00 -11.09 1.45
N SER A 238 24.22 -11.70 2.63
CA SER A 238 24.59 -11.01 3.88
C SER A 238 25.93 -10.27 3.81
N ASP A 239 26.83 -10.72 2.96
CA ASP A 239 28.15 -10.08 2.77
C ASP A 239 28.07 -8.81 1.88
N VAL A 240 26.96 -8.55 1.22
CA VAL A 240 26.82 -7.41 0.29
C VAL A 240 26.63 -6.10 1.05
N SER A 241 25.71 -6.09 2.01
CA SER A 241 25.44 -4.95 2.87
C SER A 241 24.69 -5.39 4.13
N GLN A 242 24.68 -4.52 5.15
CA GLN A 242 23.93 -4.75 6.39
C GLN A 242 22.41 -4.87 6.21
N TYR A 243 21.87 -4.61 5.03
CA TYR A 243 20.43 -4.65 4.69
C TYR A 243 20.06 -5.91 3.91
N GLU A 244 21.03 -6.73 3.58
CA GLU A 244 20.84 -7.96 2.83
C GLU A 244 20.97 -9.18 3.75
N TYR A 245 20.28 -10.25 3.43
CA TYR A 245 20.15 -11.41 4.28
C TYR A 245 20.53 -12.70 3.55
N ASP A 246 20.76 -13.76 4.31
CA ASP A 246 20.85 -15.11 3.79
C ASP A 246 19.44 -15.60 3.42
N LEU A 247 19.19 -15.77 2.12
CA LEU A 247 17.89 -16.20 1.56
C LEU A 247 17.86 -17.67 1.14
N ARG A 248 18.89 -18.48 1.47
CA ARG A 248 18.96 -19.90 1.10
C ARG A 248 17.82 -20.76 1.67
N GLN A 249 17.13 -20.26 2.69
CA GLN A 249 15.96 -20.89 3.31
C GLN A 249 14.62 -20.37 2.78
N ALA A 250 14.61 -19.73 1.60
CA ALA A 250 13.38 -19.34 0.94
C ALA A 250 12.57 -20.58 0.52
N ASP A 251 11.24 -20.42 0.47
CA ASP A 251 10.34 -21.50 0.02
C ASP A 251 10.28 -21.56 -1.49
N PHE A 252 10.32 -20.39 -2.15
CA PHE A 252 10.25 -20.28 -3.61
C PHE A 252 11.22 -19.23 -4.15
N GLU A 253 11.72 -19.50 -5.34
CA GLU A 253 12.61 -18.60 -6.09
C GLU A 253 12.06 -18.31 -7.48
N ALA A 254 11.91 -17.03 -7.83
CA ALA A 254 11.59 -16.59 -9.19
C ALA A 254 12.85 -16.68 -10.07
N LYS A 255 13.18 -17.88 -10.53
CA LYS A 255 14.42 -18.19 -11.26
C LYS A 255 14.55 -17.39 -12.55
N SER A 256 15.76 -16.91 -12.80
CA SER A 256 16.05 -16.04 -13.93
C SER A 256 17.35 -16.44 -14.66
N THR A 257 17.42 -16.13 -15.94
CA THR A 257 18.66 -16.19 -16.73
C THR A 257 19.40 -14.85 -16.76
N ASP A 258 18.92 -13.82 -16.04
CA ASP A 258 19.61 -12.55 -15.89
C ASP A 258 20.86 -12.74 -15.02
N SER A 259 22.02 -12.37 -15.54
CA SER A 259 23.32 -12.58 -14.89
C SER A 259 23.50 -11.86 -13.55
N ARG A 260 22.57 -10.96 -13.20
CA ARG A 260 22.55 -10.30 -11.88
C ARG A 260 21.95 -11.19 -10.79
N HIS A 261 21.22 -12.24 -11.15
CA HIS A 261 20.55 -13.16 -10.24
C HIS A 261 21.22 -14.53 -10.33
N GLU A 262 21.68 -15.04 -9.21
CA GLU A 262 22.16 -16.39 -9.07
C GLU A 262 21.01 -17.28 -8.58
N ASN A 263 20.73 -18.36 -9.28
CA ASN A 263 19.67 -19.30 -8.91
C ASN A 263 20.22 -20.38 -7.95
N ASN A 264 19.39 -20.79 -7.00
CA ASN A 264 19.67 -21.92 -6.12
C ASN A 264 18.83 -23.15 -6.53
N ASP A 265 19.46 -24.18 -7.05
CA ASP A 265 18.76 -25.38 -7.50
C ASP A 265 18.06 -26.16 -6.37
N ALA A 266 18.45 -25.94 -5.12
CA ALA A 266 17.81 -26.58 -3.97
C ALA A 266 16.49 -25.91 -3.56
N VAL A 267 16.22 -24.70 -4.03
CA VAL A 267 14.96 -23.97 -3.73
C VAL A 267 13.98 -24.15 -4.88
N LYS A 268 12.73 -24.40 -4.53
CA LYS A 268 11.64 -24.65 -5.49
C LYS A 268 11.42 -23.43 -6.39
N ALA A 269 11.30 -23.66 -7.69
CA ALA A 269 11.04 -22.58 -8.65
C ALA A 269 9.63 -22.03 -8.46
N LEU A 270 9.48 -20.70 -8.55
CA LEU A 270 8.20 -20.01 -8.69
C LEU A 270 7.95 -19.77 -10.19
N PRO A 271 7.07 -20.51 -10.87
CA PRO A 271 6.78 -20.33 -12.28
C PRO A 271 6.24 -18.94 -12.63
N LEU A 272 6.81 -18.33 -13.67
CA LEU A 272 6.25 -17.14 -14.31
C LEU A 272 5.17 -17.57 -15.32
N VAL A 273 3.90 -17.21 -15.07
CA VAL A 273 2.75 -17.59 -15.91
C VAL A 273 2.46 -16.52 -16.96
N PHE A 274 2.61 -15.26 -16.59
CA PHE A 274 2.42 -14.13 -17.51
C PHE A 274 3.49 -13.06 -17.28
N SER A 275 3.97 -12.48 -18.38
CA SER A 275 4.83 -11.30 -18.35
C SER A 275 4.58 -10.39 -19.54
N THR A 276 4.52 -9.09 -19.29
CA THR A 276 4.55 -8.05 -20.33
C THR A 276 5.98 -7.89 -20.92
N PHE A 277 7.00 -8.41 -20.24
CA PHE A 277 8.40 -8.28 -20.64
C PHE A 277 8.88 -9.50 -21.40
N ALA A 278 9.86 -9.30 -22.28
CA ALA A 278 10.59 -10.40 -22.89
C ALA A 278 11.65 -10.95 -21.92
N ALA A 279 12.09 -12.22 -22.17
CA ALA A 279 13.24 -12.78 -21.47
C ALA A 279 14.49 -11.87 -21.64
N PRO A 280 15.39 -11.77 -20.65
CA PRO A 280 15.51 -12.65 -19.47
C PRO A 280 14.75 -12.15 -18.22
N LEU A 281 13.83 -11.20 -18.31
CA LEU A 281 13.11 -10.62 -17.21
C LEU A 281 12.06 -11.61 -16.64
N THR A 282 12.53 -12.75 -16.11
CA THR A 282 11.70 -13.81 -15.51
C THR A 282 11.68 -13.80 -13.99
N TYR A 283 12.49 -12.93 -13.35
CA TYR A 283 12.43 -12.65 -11.91
C TYR A 283 11.30 -11.66 -11.60
N MET A 284 10.92 -11.55 -10.35
CA MET A 284 9.92 -10.56 -9.89
C MET A 284 10.45 -9.13 -10.11
N ASN A 285 9.86 -8.40 -11.05
CA ASN A 285 10.23 -7.01 -11.34
C ASN A 285 9.66 -6.05 -10.29
N LEU A 286 10.18 -6.13 -9.07
CA LEU A 286 9.89 -5.21 -7.97
C LEU A 286 10.70 -3.92 -8.18
N MET A 287 10.01 -2.82 -8.54
CA MET A 287 10.68 -1.54 -8.77
C MET A 287 11.22 -0.97 -7.46
N GLN A 288 12.52 -0.70 -7.38
CA GLN A 288 13.23 -0.38 -6.15
C GLN A 288 12.79 0.91 -5.44
N GLY A 289 12.25 1.86 -6.15
CA GLY A 289 11.68 3.10 -5.57
C GLY A 289 10.16 3.17 -5.71
N GLY A 290 9.53 2.06 -6.16
CA GLY A 290 8.14 2.05 -6.59
C GLY A 290 7.95 2.74 -7.96
N PRO A 291 6.74 2.65 -8.53
CA PRO A 291 5.63 1.84 -8.02
C PRO A 291 5.87 0.34 -8.23
N CYS A 292 5.47 -0.47 -7.25
CA CYS A 292 5.61 -1.93 -7.31
C CYS A 292 4.54 -2.65 -6.47
N GLY A 293 3.30 -2.22 -6.57
CA GLY A 293 2.18 -2.86 -5.89
C GLY A 293 2.04 -4.34 -6.26
N ILE A 294 1.43 -5.11 -5.36
CA ILE A 294 1.30 -6.56 -5.44
C ILE A 294 -0.15 -6.92 -5.13
N ILE A 295 -0.69 -7.92 -5.84
CA ILE A 295 -1.93 -8.59 -5.50
C ILE A 295 -1.68 -10.09 -5.36
N VAL A 296 -2.48 -10.73 -4.52
CA VAL A 296 -2.59 -12.19 -4.41
C VAL A 296 -4.00 -12.57 -4.83
N PHE A 297 -4.13 -13.55 -5.72
CA PHE A 297 -5.43 -13.96 -6.22
C PHE A 297 -5.51 -15.46 -6.47
N ASP A 298 -6.72 -15.97 -6.54
CA ASP A 298 -7.02 -17.39 -6.71
C ASP A 298 -8.15 -17.59 -7.72
N THR A 299 -7.95 -18.50 -8.67
CA THR A 299 -8.93 -18.83 -9.71
C THR A 299 -8.63 -20.19 -10.34
N ASP A 300 -9.70 -20.89 -10.75
CA ASP A 300 -9.61 -22.10 -11.57
C ASP A 300 -9.56 -21.80 -13.08
N GLU A 301 -9.66 -20.53 -13.48
CA GLU A 301 -9.59 -20.12 -14.89
C GLU A 301 -8.16 -20.13 -15.43
N ASP A 302 -8.03 -20.40 -16.72
CA ASP A 302 -6.75 -20.17 -17.43
C ASP A 302 -6.52 -18.66 -17.63
N ILE A 303 -5.70 -18.08 -16.78
CA ILE A 303 -5.38 -16.65 -16.82
C ILE A 303 -4.69 -16.20 -18.10
N THR A 304 -4.08 -17.12 -18.85
CA THR A 304 -3.42 -16.79 -20.14
C THR A 304 -4.43 -16.40 -21.22
N ALA A 305 -5.69 -16.85 -21.07
CA ALA A 305 -6.81 -16.51 -21.93
C ALA A 305 -7.48 -15.18 -21.56
N TRP A 306 -7.17 -14.60 -20.40
CA TRP A 306 -7.77 -13.35 -19.97
C TRP A 306 -7.41 -12.18 -20.88
N GLU A 307 -8.27 -11.16 -20.86
CA GLU A 307 -8.10 -9.92 -21.63
C GLU A 307 -6.77 -9.23 -21.29
N LYS A 308 -6.15 -8.66 -22.33
CA LYS A 308 -4.94 -7.86 -22.22
C LYS A 308 -5.17 -6.47 -22.77
N THR A 309 -4.50 -5.48 -22.19
CA THR A 309 -4.59 -4.08 -22.59
C THR A 309 -3.22 -3.48 -22.90
N TYR A 310 -3.21 -2.49 -23.79
CA TYR A 310 -2.03 -1.66 -24.08
C TYR A 310 -2.08 -0.30 -23.36
N GLY A 311 -3.16 -0.03 -22.63
CA GLY A 311 -3.42 1.20 -21.90
C GLY A 311 -4.65 1.95 -22.40
N TYR A 312 -5.07 2.93 -21.62
CA TYR A 312 -6.27 3.72 -21.89
C TYR A 312 -6.25 4.33 -23.31
N GLY A 313 -7.31 4.08 -24.09
CA GLY A 313 -7.46 4.55 -25.46
C GLY A 313 -6.50 3.93 -26.49
N LYS A 314 -5.72 2.89 -26.13
CA LYS A 314 -4.75 2.25 -27.03
C LYS A 314 -5.22 0.87 -27.46
N THR A 315 -5.14 0.61 -28.77
CA THR A 315 -5.45 -0.71 -29.38
C THR A 315 -4.19 -1.52 -29.70
N THR A 316 -3.01 -0.88 -29.64
CA THR A 316 -1.70 -1.52 -29.90
C THR A 316 -0.64 -0.90 -29.00
N GLY A 317 0.45 -1.62 -28.75
CA GLY A 317 1.58 -1.15 -27.95
C GLY A 317 2.72 -2.17 -27.92
N SER A 318 3.87 -1.77 -27.40
CA SER A 318 5.02 -2.66 -27.21
C SER A 318 4.85 -3.60 -26.01
N LEU A 319 4.04 -3.21 -25.05
CA LEU A 319 3.78 -3.96 -23.82
C LEU A 319 2.27 -4.21 -23.70
N ALA A 320 1.89 -5.48 -23.56
CA ALA A 320 0.52 -5.89 -23.26
C ALA A 320 0.43 -6.29 -21.80
N TYR A 321 -0.50 -5.70 -21.06
CA TYR A 321 -0.73 -5.94 -19.64
C TYR A 321 -1.94 -6.84 -19.44
N LEU A 322 -1.90 -7.70 -18.43
CA LEU A 322 -3.05 -8.55 -18.09
C LEU A 322 -4.06 -7.76 -17.26
N LEU A 323 -5.35 -7.94 -17.55
CA LEU A 323 -6.47 -7.41 -16.78
C LEU A 323 -6.99 -8.49 -15.83
N VAL A 324 -6.70 -8.36 -14.55
CA VAL A 324 -7.13 -9.28 -13.49
C VAL A 324 -8.49 -8.83 -12.96
N PRO A 325 -9.53 -9.69 -12.93
CA PRO A 325 -10.80 -9.36 -12.30
C PRO A 325 -10.65 -9.11 -10.79
N LYS A 326 -11.31 -8.09 -10.25
CA LYS A 326 -11.29 -7.83 -8.80
C LYS A 326 -11.84 -8.99 -7.97
N SER A 327 -12.86 -9.67 -8.48
CA SER A 327 -13.57 -10.75 -7.78
C SER A 327 -12.69 -11.94 -7.38
N VAL A 328 -11.52 -12.12 -8.02
CA VAL A 328 -10.59 -13.21 -7.68
C VAL A 328 -9.47 -12.77 -6.74
N ILE A 329 -9.34 -11.47 -6.45
CA ILE A 329 -8.27 -10.93 -5.60
C ILE A 329 -8.59 -11.24 -4.13
N ARG A 330 -7.59 -11.73 -3.40
CA ARG A 330 -7.66 -12.07 -1.97
C ARG A 330 -7.05 -10.99 -1.09
N ASP A 331 -5.94 -10.41 -1.53
CA ASP A 331 -5.25 -9.32 -0.84
C ASP A 331 -4.46 -8.48 -1.84
N GLY A 332 -4.22 -7.22 -1.53
CA GLY A 332 -3.46 -6.31 -2.36
C GLY A 332 -2.79 -5.21 -1.56
N VAL A 333 -1.61 -4.79 -2.01
CA VAL A 333 -0.87 -3.67 -1.45
C VAL A 333 -0.47 -2.74 -2.56
N ASP A 334 -0.96 -1.51 -2.52
CA ASP A 334 -0.56 -0.45 -3.45
C ASP A 334 0.75 0.18 -2.97
N PHE A 335 1.83 -0.01 -3.74
CA PHE A 335 3.14 0.52 -3.41
C PHE A 335 3.48 1.66 -4.37
N LEU A 336 3.39 2.89 -3.89
CA LEU A 336 3.58 4.09 -4.69
C LEU A 336 5.03 4.58 -4.65
N LYS A 337 5.39 5.38 -5.65
CA LYS A 337 6.66 6.07 -5.67
C LYS A 337 6.60 7.30 -4.77
N LYS A 338 7.68 7.53 -3.98
CA LYS A 338 7.80 8.76 -3.20
C LYS A 338 7.85 9.98 -4.12
N ASN A 339 7.09 11.02 -3.78
CA ASN A 339 7.18 12.32 -4.39
C ASN A 339 8.24 13.15 -3.64
N ASN A 340 9.34 13.48 -4.30
CA ASN A 340 10.44 14.24 -3.69
C ASN A 340 10.07 15.69 -3.35
N THR A 341 8.98 16.22 -3.92
CA THR A 341 8.55 17.62 -3.70
C THR A 341 7.62 17.72 -2.50
N SER A 342 6.63 16.83 -2.38
CA SER A 342 5.67 16.85 -1.28
C SER A 342 6.11 16.04 -0.06
N GLY A 343 7.12 15.17 -0.21
CA GLY A 343 7.60 14.30 0.86
C GLY A 343 6.75 13.03 1.08
N GLY A 344 5.53 12.99 0.56
CA GLY A 344 4.63 11.83 0.56
C GLY A 344 4.73 11.00 -0.73
N ALA A 345 3.60 10.50 -1.21
CA ALA A 345 3.46 9.89 -2.53
C ALA A 345 2.44 10.67 -3.36
N ASP A 346 2.47 10.51 -4.67
CA ASP A 346 1.42 11.04 -5.53
C ASP A 346 0.26 10.02 -5.56
N VAL A 347 -0.76 10.26 -4.74
CA VAL A 347 -1.93 9.38 -4.59
C VAL A 347 -2.76 9.29 -5.87
N SER A 348 -2.65 10.26 -6.79
CA SER A 348 -3.28 10.16 -8.10
C SER A 348 -2.74 9.00 -8.94
N THR A 349 -1.58 8.46 -8.53
CA THR A 349 -0.94 7.29 -9.16
C THR A 349 -1.31 5.95 -8.52
N LYS A 350 -2.30 5.89 -7.63
CA LYS A 350 -2.83 4.62 -7.09
C LYS A 350 -3.29 3.70 -8.22
N ARG A 351 -3.12 2.39 -8.00
CA ARG A 351 -3.44 1.33 -8.95
C ARG A 351 -4.48 0.35 -8.43
N LEU A 352 -4.76 0.40 -7.13
CA LEU A 352 -5.78 -0.41 -6.47
C LEU A 352 -6.96 0.46 -6.04
N PHE A 353 -8.16 -0.05 -6.25
CA PHE A 353 -9.38 0.53 -5.71
C PHE A 353 -9.43 0.36 -4.19
N ALA A 354 -10.20 1.20 -3.52
CA ALA A 354 -10.26 1.25 -2.06
C ALA A 354 -10.83 -0.04 -1.41
N ASP A 355 -11.59 -0.83 -2.15
CA ASP A 355 -12.09 -2.14 -1.71
C ASP A 355 -11.03 -3.25 -1.76
N ILE A 356 -9.88 -3.02 -2.42
CA ILE A 356 -8.71 -3.91 -2.37
C ILE A 356 -7.66 -3.34 -1.41
N ASP A 357 -7.32 -2.05 -1.52
CA ASP A 357 -6.41 -1.33 -0.64
C ASP A 357 -6.80 0.14 -0.59
N ALA A 358 -7.40 0.58 0.51
CA ALA A 358 -7.80 1.96 0.68
C ALA A 358 -6.60 2.92 0.83
N GLY A 359 -5.46 2.41 1.31
CA GLY A 359 -4.23 3.15 1.50
C GLY A 359 -3.17 2.93 0.42
N TYR A 360 -1.94 3.13 0.81
CA TYR A 360 -0.73 2.84 0.03
C TYR A 360 0.48 2.74 0.95
N VAL A 361 1.57 2.15 0.44
CA VAL A 361 2.88 2.21 1.08
C VAL A 361 3.90 2.86 0.14
N ASN A 362 4.98 3.40 0.71
CA ASN A 362 6.16 3.84 -0.02
C ASN A 362 7.40 3.74 0.87
N ILE A 363 8.57 3.93 0.29
CA ILE A 363 9.85 4.02 1.00
C ILE A 363 10.41 5.44 0.97
N SER A 364 11.44 5.71 1.76
CA SER A 364 11.99 7.06 1.99
C SER A 364 12.61 7.72 0.77
N ALA A 365 12.95 6.96 -0.29
CA ALA A 365 13.59 7.51 -1.49
C ALA A 365 12.96 7.00 -2.79
N ALA A 366 12.56 7.91 -3.67
CA ALA A 366 12.00 7.62 -5.00
C ALA A 366 12.95 6.81 -5.92
N SER A 367 14.26 6.85 -5.66
CA SER A 367 15.26 6.08 -6.39
C SER A 367 15.44 4.65 -5.88
N GLY A 368 14.95 4.34 -4.68
CA GLY A 368 15.22 3.07 -4.00
C GLY A 368 16.65 2.93 -3.49
N TYR A 369 17.12 1.71 -3.36
CA TYR A 369 18.43 1.30 -2.84
C TYR A 369 18.71 1.75 -1.41
N THR A 370 17.66 1.81 -0.60
CA THR A 370 17.70 2.30 0.79
C THR A 370 17.87 1.16 1.81
N GLY A 371 17.75 -0.09 1.37
CA GLY A 371 17.70 -1.25 2.28
C GLY A 371 16.42 -1.35 3.09
N GLU A 372 15.42 -0.52 2.78
CA GLU A 372 14.15 -0.49 3.49
C GLU A 372 13.24 -1.63 3.06
N VAL A 373 12.64 -2.29 4.03
CA VAL A 373 11.56 -3.25 3.88
C VAL A 373 10.25 -2.65 4.38
N VAL A 374 9.18 -2.87 3.64
CA VAL A 374 7.81 -2.55 4.04
C VAL A 374 7.19 -3.80 4.64
N TYR A 375 6.63 -3.72 5.86
CA TYR A 375 6.11 -4.88 6.58
C TYR A 375 4.90 -4.51 7.46
N ARG A 376 3.97 -5.46 7.64
CA ARG A 376 2.78 -5.24 8.48
C ARG A 376 3.13 -5.15 9.96
N LYS A 377 2.45 -4.25 10.66
CA LYS A 377 2.53 -4.06 12.11
C LYS A 377 2.01 -5.32 12.82
N THR A 378 2.65 -5.69 13.93
CA THR A 378 2.10 -6.68 14.86
C THR A 378 1.15 -5.97 15.82
N VAL A 379 -0.09 -6.43 15.92
CA VAL A 379 -1.14 -5.89 16.81
C VAL A 379 -1.56 -6.86 17.89
N GLY A 380 -0.98 -8.05 17.93
CA GLY A 380 -1.24 -9.05 18.96
C GLY A 380 -0.35 -10.26 18.83
N ILE A 381 -0.42 -11.11 19.85
CA ILE A 381 0.23 -12.42 19.88
C ILE A 381 -0.79 -13.43 20.39
N THR A 382 -0.95 -14.55 19.69
CA THR A 382 -1.79 -15.67 20.11
C THR A 382 -1.20 -16.39 21.34
N ALA A 383 -1.97 -17.22 22.01
CA ALA A 383 -1.53 -17.94 23.19
C ALA A 383 -0.33 -18.89 22.95
N ASP A 384 -0.18 -19.37 21.72
CA ASP A 384 0.93 -20.21 21.26
C ASP A 384 2.11 -19.41 20.67
N GLY A 385 2.05 -18.07 20.72
CA GLY A 385 3.12 -17.18 20.27
C GLY A 385 3.05 -16.73 18.82
N GLY A 386 2.02 -17.12 18.08
CA GLY A 386 1.77 -16.66 16.71
C GLY A 386 1.49 -15.16 16.64
N LYS A 387 1.99 -14.49 15.60
CA LYS A 387 1.76 -13.06 15.43
C LYS A 387 0.36 -12.81 14.84
N ILE A 388 -0.30 -11.76 15.34
CA ILE A 388 -1.49 -11.18 14.73
C ILE A 388 -1.03 -9.91 14.03
N LEU A 389 -1.07 -9.90 12.70
CA LEU A 389 -0.65 -8.77 11.90
C LEU A 389 -1.85 -7.86 11.61
N MET A 390 -1.59 -6.55 11.57
CA MET A 390 -2.63 -5.56 11.29
C MET A 390 -3.12 -5.70 9.84
N ASP A 391 -4.44 -5.75 9.68
CA ASP A 391 -5.09 -5.79 8.37
C ASP A 391 -6.42 -5.05 8.45
N THR A 392 -6.40 -3.79 8.03
CA THR A 392 -7.56 -2.90 8.01
C THR A 392 -8.00 -2.57 6.58
N ASN A 393 -7.53 -3.34 5.59
CA ASN A 393 -7.68 -3.06 4.17
C ASN A 393 -7.18 -1.64 3.79
N ASN A 394 -6.16 -1.17 4.53
CA ASN A 394 -5.54 0.13 4.32
C ASN A 394 -4.06 0.06 4.63
N SER A 395 -3.25 -0.13 3.60
CA SER A 395 -1.81 -0.34 3.77
C SER A 395 -1.07 0.86 4.39
N SER A 396 -1.62 2.09 4.33
CA SER A 396 -1.07 3.25 5.04
C SER A 396 -1.18 3.09 6.57
N ASN A 397 -2.22 2.41 7.05
CA ASN A 397 -2.39 2.09 8.47
C ASN A 397 -1.64 0.83 8.87
N ASP A 398 -1.64 -0.19 8.01
CA ASP A 398 -1.24 -1.55 8.33
C ASP A 398 0.28 -1.75 8.34
N PHE A 399 1.00 -0.99 7.53
CA PHE A 399 2.42 -1.20 7.31
C PHE A 399 3.32 -0.18 8.01
N LYS A 400 4.56 -0.60 8.21
CA LYS A 400 5.72 0.21 8.61
C LYS A 400 6.85 0.00 7.62
N VAL A 401 7.85 0.88 7.72
CA VAL A 401 9.10 0.79 6.97
C VAL A 401 10.25 0.65 7.95
N SER A 402 11.17 -0.28 7.69
CA SER A 402 12.36 -0.51 8.50
C SER A 402 13.54 -0.95 7.64
N THR A 403 14.74 -0.78 8.17
CA THR A 403 15.98 -1.32 7.60
C THR A 403 16.56 -2.48 8.42
N THR A 404 15.85 -2.92 9.47
CA THR A 404 16.39 -3.87 10.47
C THR A 404 15.54 -5.12 10.66
N ILE A 405 14.36 -5.21 10.03
CA ILE A 405 13.49 -6.39 10.11
C ILE A 405 13.96 -7.41 9.07
N ALA A 406 14.41 -8.56 9.54
CA ALA A 406 14.83 -9.67 8.69
C ALA A 406 13.64 -10.44 8.07
N PRO A 407 13.88 -11.25 7.03
CA PRO A 407 12.89 -12.21 6.53
C PRO A 407 12.31 -13.06 7.68
N ARG A 408 10.99 -13.31 7.65
CA ARG A 408 10.20 -14.05 8.65
C ARG A 408 10.15 -13.43 10.05
N GLU A 409 10.78 -12.28 10.27
CA GLU A 409 10.71 -11.54 11.54
C GLU A 409 9.66 -10.43 11.47
N TYR A 410 9.00 -10.19 12.59
CA TYR A 410 8.01 -9.13 12.78
C TYR A 410 8.25 -8.45 14.11
N ASP A 411 7.72 -7.22 14.26
CA ASP A 411 7.82 -6.48 15.52
C ASP A 411 7.42 -7.32 16.73
N ALA A 412 8.02 -7.01 17.87
CA ALA A 412 7.45 -7.38 19.15
C ALA A 412 6.11 -6.64 19.34
N TYR A 413 5.16 -7.29 19.99
CA TYR A 413 3.90 -6.70 20.45
C TYR A 413 4.08 -6.11 21.85
#